data_fb9b4b8959241b9c8d2a1fb930b10702
#
_entry.id   fb9b4b8959241b9c8d2a1fb930b10702
#
_cell.length_a   1.000
_cell.length_b   1.000
_cell.length_c   1.000
_cell.angle_alpha   90.00
_cell.angle_beta   90.00
_cell.angle_gamma   90.00
#
_symmetry.space_group_name_H-M   'P 1'
#
loop_
_entity.id
_entity.type
_entity.pdbx_description
1 polymer ?
#
loop_
_entity_poly.entity_id
_entity_poly.type
_entity_poly.pdbx_seq_one_letter_code
_entity_poly.pdbx_strand_id
1 'polypeptide(L)'
;MTKLLLTFLLLVAYISCISQNRTNTWILSYQWLVNDSGIDFNAGIADTFSVWKDLEFFVTNASICDTNGQLLFYTNGVYIANKENDTLYNCQNFNPGYATEYYGYVGLAISQGAIILPYPESDNLYYLIYVTGELLDSGSQLQPLRLSYSIVDMQLDSGLGGILDSQKNVSLVADTLVWGRITACKHANGRDWWIISHRWNSDLYYRFLLTPDSISGPFQQQIGSLVIKDDICGQACFSPQGDKFCYINRNYNFDYMQFDRCTGEFYDAINVQLPDSNISQGCSFSPNG
;
A
#
# COMPACT_ATOMS: atom_id res chain seq x y z
N MET A 1 40.06 -23.83 -15.98
CA MET A 1 39.37 -22.54 -16.29
C MET A 1 37.87 -22.63 -16.14
N THR A 2 37.17 -23.62 -16.60
CA THR A 2 35.71 -23.78 -16.53
C THR A 2 35.12 -23.81 -15.11
N LYS A 3 35.79 -24.48 -14.14
CA LYS A 3 35.31 -24.51 -12.75
C LYS A 3 35.42 -23.16 -12.02
N LEU A 4 36.44 -22.37 -12.33
CA LEU A 4 36.66 -21.04 -11.75
C LEU A 4 35.62 -20.04 -12.28
N LEU A 5 35.26 -20.16 -13.56
CA LEU A 5 34.23 -19.32 -14.20
C LEU A 5 32.81 -19.59 -13.63
N LEU A 6 32.52 -20.87 -13.36
CA LEU A 6 31.22 -21.26 -12.77
C LEU A 6 31.09 -20.79 -11.31
N THR A 7 32.19 -20.83 -10.53
CA THR A 7 32.20 -20.31 -9.14
C THR A 7 32.07 -18.82 -9.11
N PHE A 8 32.67 -18.10 -10.07
CA PHE A 8 32.53 -16.64 -10.17
C PHE A 8 31.12 -16.22 -10.60
N LEU A 9 30.46 -16.94 -11.53
CA LEU A 9 29.08 -16.75 -11.92
C LEU A 9 28.09 -16.99 -10.76
N LEU A 10 28.34 -18.03 -9.95
CA LEU A 10 27.54 -18.32 -8.75
C LEU A 10 27.76 -17.27 -7.65
N LEU A 11 28.96 -16.73 -7.49
CA LEU A 11 29.23 -15.65 -6.53
C LEU A 11 28.55 -14.32 -6.95
N VAL A 12 28.58 -14.01 -8.26
CA VAL A 12 27.89 -12.81 -8.80
C VAL A 12 26.37 -12.95 -8.69
N ALA A 13 25.82 -14.16 -8.91
CA ALA A 13 24.39 -14.42 -8.71
C ALA A 13 23.98 -14.33 -7.22
N TYR A 14 24.89 -14.67 -6.29
CA TYR A 14 24.63 -14.55 -4.85
C TYR A 14 24.62 -13.08 -4.37
N ILE A 15 25.37 -12.19 -5.01
CA ILE A 15 25.42 -10.76 -4.66
C ILE A 15 24.18 -10.02 -5.17
N SER A 16 23.48 -10.54 -6.19
CA SER A 16 22.27 -9.90 -6.74
C SER A 16 20.97 -10.24 -6.00
N CYS A 17 21.03 -11.03 -4.92
CA CYS A 17 19.87 -11.41 -4.11
C CYS A 17 19.85 -10.70 -2.75
N ILE A 18 20.30 -9.43 -2.69
CA ILE A 18 20.12 -8.62 -1.48
C ILE A 18 18.65 -8.21 -1.45
N SER A 19 17.90 -8.75 -0.50
CA SER A 19 16.58 -8.27 -0.16
C SER A 19 16.66 -6.78 0.17
N GLN A 20 15.86 -5.96 -0.49
CA GLN A 20 15.76 -4.55 -0.13
C GLN A 20 15.00 -4.44 1.19
N ASN A 21 15.61 -3.84 2.20
CA ASN A 21 15.05 -3.72 3.55
C ASN A 21 14.01 -2.58 3.68
N ARG A 22 13.32 -2.26 2.58
CA ARG A 22 12.41 -1.10 2.49
C ARG A 22 11.18 -1.19 3.40
N THR A 23 10.90 -2.35 3.99
CA THR A 23 9.77 -2.58 4.89
C THR A 23 10.19 -3.02 6.29
N ASN A 24 11.45 -2.81 6.66
CA ASN A 24 12.00 -3.32 7.92
C ASN A 24 11.60 -2.52 9.15
N THR A 25 11.12 -1.27 8.98
CA THR A 25 10.66 -0.48 10.11
C THR A 25 9.18 -0.13 9.93
N TRP A 26 8.38 -0.55 10.91
CA TRP A 26 6.96 -0.26 10.97
C TRP A 26 6.71 0.78 12.05
N ILE A 27 6.03 1.85 11.69
CA ILE A 27 5.58 2.87 12.65
C ILE A 27 4.13 2.55 13.00
N LEU A 28 3.87 2.40 14.29
CA LEU A 28 2.56 2.07 14.84
C LEU A 28 2.20 3.12 15.89
N SER A 29 0.92 3.47 15.98
CA SER A 29 0.39 4.31 17.04
C SER A 29 -1.12 4.13 17.13
N TYR A 30 -1.66 4.33 18.32
CA TYR A 30 -3.09 4.40 18.51
C TYR A 30 -3.41 5.44 19.57
N GLN A 31 -4.47 6.18 19.35
CA GLN A 31 -4.94 7.40 20.03
C GLN A 31 -4.83 7.45 21.58
N TRP A 32 -4.70 6.32 22.24
CA TRP A 32 -4.75 6.26 23.70
C TRP A 32 -3.54 5.58 24.36
N LEU A 33 -2.55 5.21 23.57
CA LEU A 33 -1.33 4.61 24.10
C LEU A 33 -0.31 5.70 24.43
N VAL A 34 0.10 5.77 25.67
CA VAL A 34 1.04 6.77 26.23
C VAL A 34 2.43 6.68 25.61
N ASN A 35 2.75 5.58 24.90
CA ASN A 35 4.01 5.37 24.20
C ASN A 35 3.73 4.98 22.77
N ASP A 36 3.99 5.90 21.86
CA ASP A 36 4.06 5.61 20.43
C ASP A 36 5.10 4.53 20.18
N SER A 37 4.76 3.53 19.38
CA SER A 37 5.59 2.36 19.20
C SER A 37 5.85 2.08 17.73
N GLY A 38 6.99 1.49 17.47
CA GLY A 38 7.32 0.91 16.18
C GLY A 38 7.93 -0.48 16.36
N ILE A 39 8.08 -1.18 15.24
CA ILE A 39 8.77 -2.47 15.18
C ILE A 39 9.90 -2.35 14.16
N ASP A 40 11.10 -2.75 14.57
CA ASP A 40 12.29 -2.81 13.74
C ASP A 40 12.68 -4.27 13.48
N PHE A 41 12.85 -4.64 12.22
CA PHE A 41 13.27 -5.96 11.77
C PHE A 41 14.70 -5.98 11.20
N ASN A 42 15.46 -4.89 11.30
CA ASN A 42 16.81 -4.79 10.72
C ASN A 42 17.80 -5.80 11.28
N ALA A 43 17.63 -6.24 12.52
CA ALA A 43 18.44 -7.29 13.14
C ALA A 43 18.00 -8.72 12.79
N GLY A 44 17.00 -8.89 11.90
CA GLY A 44 16.43 -10.21 11.55
C GLY A 44 15.46 -10.78 12.58
N ILE A 45 15.19 -10.05 13.66
CA ILE A 45 14.18 -10.34 14.67
C ILE A 45 13.35 -9.08 14.89
N ALA A 46 12.09 -9.25 15.33
CA ALA A 46 11.25 -8.13 15.68
C ALA A 46 11.76 -7.49 16.98
N ASP A 47 12.13 -6.22 16.93
CA ASP A 47 12.46 -5.40 18.10
C ASP A 47 11.51 -4.21 18.16
N THR A 48 11.06 -3.86 19.36
CA THR A 48 10.11 -2.76 19.56
C THR A 48 10.84 -1.53 20.05
N PHE A 49 10.45 -0.38 19.52
CA PHE A 49 10.97 0.91 19.96
C PHE A 49 9.83 1.90 20.20
N SER A 50 10.10 2.88 21.08
CA SER A 50 9.19 3.99 21.31
C SER A 50 9.76 5.25 20.70
N VAL A 51 8.90 5.99 20.00
CA VAL A 51 9.26 7.27 19.38
C VAL A 51 8.14 8.28 19.65
N TRP A 52 8.54 9.50 19.98
CA TRP A 52 7.58 10.60 20.07
C TRP A 52 7.21 11.07 18.66
N LYS A 53 5.91 11.21 18.38
CA LYS A 53 5.39 11.77 17.15
C LYS A 53 4.05 12.46 17.37
N ASP A 54 3.77 13.47 16.59
CA ASP A 54 2.51 14.20 16.59
C ASP A 54 1.45 13.57 15.65
N LEU A 55 1.78 12.44 15.02
CA LEU A 55 0.93 11.77 14.05
C LEU A 55 0.30 10.51 14.66
N GLU A 56 -1.03 10.46 14.68
CA GLU A 56 -1.78 9.30 15.11
C GLU A 56 -2.24 8.46 13.92
N PHE A 57 -2.39 7.14 14.14
CA PHE A 57 -2.92 6.21 13.14
C PHE A 57 -4.25 5.65 13.61
N PHE A 58 -5.33 6.15 13.04
CA PHE A 58 -6.65 5.59 13.36
C PHE A 58 -6.85 4.22 12.72
N VAL A 59 -6.69 4.13 11.39
CA VAL A 59 -6.79 2.87 10.64
C VAL A 59 -5.74 2.78 9.54
N THR A 60 -5.62 3.81 8.69
CA THR A 60 -4.60 3.84 7.63
C THR A 60 -3.21 4.00 8.22
N ASN A 61 -2.30 3.15 7.78
CA ASN A 61 -0.88 3.20 8.14
C ASN A 61 -0.03 2.75 6.96
N ALA A 62 0.97 3.54 6.60
CA ALA A 62 2.00 3.15 5.65
C ALA A 62 3.34 3.78 6.02
N SER A 63 4.42 3.01 6.01
CA SER A 63 5.79 3.47 6.22
C SER A 63 6.72 2.88 5.17
N ILE A 64 7.82 3.55 4.88
CA ILE A 64 8.84 3.09 3.94
C ILE A 64 10.24 3.39 4.44
N CYS A 65 11.14 2.46 4.22
CA CYS A 65 12.56 2.60 4.49
C CYS A 65 13.37 2.71 3.20
N ASP A 66 14.62 3.14 3.32
CA ASP A 66 15.61 3.02 2.26
C ASP A 66 16.06 1.54 2.07
N THR A 67 16.99 1.31 1.16
CA THR A 67 17.54 -0.03 0.90
C THR A 67 18.33 -0.62 2.06
N ASN A 68 18.73 0.20 3.04
CA ASN A 68 19.44 -0.21 4.25
C ASN A 68 18.51 -0.45 5.44
N GLY A 69 17.20 -0.24 5.28
CA GLY A 69 16.20 -0.38 6.34
C GLY A 69 16.03 0.85 7.23
N GLN A 70 16.62 2.00 6.85
CA GLN A 70 16.43 3.24 7.59
C GLN A 70 15.10 3.90 7.19
N LEU A 71 14.27 4.25 8.15
CA LEU A 71 12.99 4.92 7.92
C LEU A 71 13.20 6.21 7.12
N LEU A 72 12.39 6.41 6.08
CA LEU A 72 12.38 7.62 5.27
C LEU A 72 11.20 8.52 5.63
N PHE A 73 10.00 8.01 5.47
CA PHE A 73 8.76 8.72 5.80
C PHE A 73 7.62 7.74 6.03
N TYR A 74 6.53 8.26 6.59
CA TYR A 74 5.33 7.48 6.88
C TYR A 74 4.07 8.37 6.82
N THR A 75 2.89 7.75 6.72
CA THR A 75 1.62 8.46 6.60
C THR A 75 0.48 7.73 7.30
N ASN A 76 -0.47 8.51 7.80
CA ASN A 76 -1.77 8.03 8.26
C ASN A 76 -2.90 8.25 7.21
N GLY A 77 -2.53 8.59 5.96
CA GLY A 77 -3.44 8.83 4.85
C GLY A 77 -3.97 10.25 4.71
N VAL A 78 -3.79 11.11 5.71
CA VAL A 78 -4.17 12.54 5.68
C VAL A 78 -3.00 13.47 5.99
N TYR A 79 -1.91 12.93 6.52
CA TYR A 79 -0.70 13.62 6.89
C TYR A 79 0.51 12.75 6.55
N ILE A 80 1.65 13.38 6.26
CA ILE A 80 2.90 12.67 5.97
C ILE A 80 3.97 13.25 6.88
N ALA A 81 4.68 12.38 7.60
CA ALA A 81 5.82 12.72 8.42
C ALA A 81 7.12 12.15 7.86
N ASN A 82 8.21 12.91 7.96
CA ASN A 82 9.55 12.47 7.63
C ASN A 82 10.16 11.63 8.77
N LYS A 83 11.38 11.14 8.60
CA LYS A 83 12.10 10.32 9.59
C LYS A 83 12.36 11.02 10.93
N GLU A 84 12.32 12.34 10.99
CA GLU A 84 12.49 13.16 12.19
C GLU A 84 11.16 13.46 12.89
N ASN A 85 10.06 12.92 12.36
CA ASN A 85 8.67 13.08 12.79
C ASN A 85 8.09 14.46 12.52
N ASP A 86 8.77 15.26 11.70
CA ASP A 86 8.26 16.55 11.23
C ASP A 86 7.39 16.38 9.98
N THR A 87 6.55 17.39 9.71
CA THR A 87 5.74 17.44 8.49
C THR A 87 6.63 17.38 7.25
N LEU A 88 6.35 16.46 6.34
CA LEU A 88 7.04 16.37 5.06
C LEU A 88 6.86 17.67 4.26
N TYR A 89 7.94 18.15 3.62
CA TYR A 89 7.89 19.38 2.83
C TYR A 89 6.79 19.32 1.76
N ASN A 90 6.08 20.42 1.58
CA ASN A 90 4.95 20.54 0.65
C ASN A 90 3.79 19.57 0.92
N CYS A 91 3.57 19.15 2.18
CA CYS A 91 2.46 18.28 2.57
C CYS A 91 1.10 19.02 2.69
N GLN A 92 1.07 20.33 2.62
CA GLN A 92 -0.16 21.13 2.73
C GLN A 92 -1.17 20.71 1.66
N ASN A 93 -2.43 20.55 2.04
CA ASN A 93 -3.50 20.08 1.15
C ASN A 93 -3.23 18.69 0.54
N PHE A 94 -2.50 17.82 1.23
CA PHE A 94 -2.39 16.41 0.87
C PHE A 94 -3.74 15.71 1.10
N ASN A 95 -4.16 14.86 0.15
CA ASN A 95 -5.40 14.08 0.18
C ASN A 95 -6.64 14.92 0.58
N PRO A 96 -6.97 16.02 -0.14
CA PRO A 96 -8.08 16.89 0.24
C PRO A 96 -9.42 16.16 0.10
N GLY A 97 -10.32 16.37 1.03
CA GLY A 97 -11.65 15.80 1.06
C GLY A 97 -12.22 15.73 2.47
N TYR A 98 -13.49 15.34 2.58
CA TYR A 98 -14.21 15.31 3.86
C TYR A 98 -13.46 14.52 4.95
N ALA A 99 -12.93 13.34 4.61
CA ALA A 99 -12.22 12.51 5.59
C ALA A 99 -10.98 13.23 6.15
N THR A 100 -10.23 13.94 5.31
CA THR A 100 -9.06 14.70 5.74
C THR A 100 -9.42 15.86 6.63
N GLU A 101 -10.49 16.58 6.31
CA GLU A 101 -10.98 17.67 7.13
C GLU A 101 -11.53 17.19 8.48
N TYR A 102 -12.28 16.08 8.49
CA TYR A 102 -12.94 15.58 9.69
C TYR A 102 -12.01 14.74 10.59
N TYR A 103 -11.13 13.91 10.01
CA TYR A 103 -10.22 13.01 10.74
C TYR A 103 -8.77 13.50 10.75
N GLY A 104 -8.48 14.73 10.31
CA GLY A 104 -7.13 15.26 10.16
C GLY A 104 -6.25 15.18 11.40
N TYR A 105 -6.86 15.08 12.58
CA TYR A 105 -6.15 14.96 13.86
C TYR A 105 -5.82 13.50 14.26
N VAL A 106 -6.45 12.48 13.64
CA VAL A 106 -6.23 11.06 13.98
C VAL A 106 -5.86 10.18 12.79
N GLY A 107 -5.99 10.67 11.56
CA GLY A 107 -5.71 9.91 10.36
C GLY A 107 -6.95 9.32 9.68
N LEU A 108 -6.74 8.81 8.48
CA LEU A 108 -7.80 8.28 7.63
C LEU A 108 -8.40 6.99 8.22
N ALA A 109 -9.72 6.98 8.37
CA ALA A 109 -10.50 5.87 8.93
C ALA A 109 -10.78 4.77 7.89
N ILE A 110 -9.84 4.43 7.05
CA ILE A 110 -9.98 3.47 5.93
C ILE A 110 -8.87 2.43 6.01
N SER A 111 -9.22 1.13 6.05
CA SER A 111 -8.25 0.02 6.07
C SER A 111 -7.46 -0.03 4.76
N GLN A 112 -6.12 -0.16 4.83
CA GLN A 112 -5.26 -0.13 3.64
C GLN A 112 -5.59 1.05 2.72
N GLY A 113 -5.85 2.22 3.32
CA GLY A 113 -6.22 3.44 2.58
C GLY A 113 -5.05 4.13 1.88
N ALA A 114 -3.81 3.71 2.16
CA ALA A 114 -2.60 4.22 1.50
C ALA A 114 -1.53 3.13 1.40
N ILE A 115 -0.72 3.19 0.33
CA ILE A 115 0.50 2.38 0.16
C ILE A 115 1.63 3.26 -0.38
N ILE A 116 2.87 2.90 -0.03
CA ILE A 116 4.07 3.57 -0.53
C ILE A 116 4.87 2.58 -1.36
N LEU A 117 5.20 2.95 -2.60
CA LEU A 117 5.96 2.12 -3.53
C LEU A 117 7.23 2.86 -3.98
N PRO A 118 8.39 2.19 -4.01
CA PRO A 118 9.56 2.74 -4.66
C PRO A 118 9.27 3.05 -6.13
N TYR A 119 9.67 4.23 -6.56
CA TYR A 119 9.58 4.60 -7.98
C TYR A 119 10.53 3.70 -8.79
N PRO A 120 10.06 3.08 -9.91
CA PRO A 120 10.92 2.25 -10.74
C PRO A 120 12.16 3.03 -11.22
N GLU A 121 13.34 2.40 -11.13
CA GLU A 121 14.64 2.98 -11.54
C GLU A 121 15.08 4.24 -10.75
N SER A 122 14.51 4.48 -9.57
CA SER A 122 14.93 5.59 -8.71
C SER A 122 15.11 5.13 -7.27
N ASP A 123 16.16 5.58 -6.62
CA ASP A 123 16.40 5.36 -5.20
C ASP A 123 15.85 6.48 -4.31
N ASN A 124 15.49 7.62 -4.91
CA ASN A 124 15.07 8.81 -4.17
C ASN A 124 13.59 9.15 -4.34
N LEU A 125 12.92 8.57 -5.35
CA LEU A 125 11.52 8.86 -5.62
C LEU A 125 10.62 7.72 -5.11
N TYR A 126 9.44 8.10 -4.62
CA TYR A 126 8.45 7.17 -4.11
C TYR A 126 7.06 7.59 -4.57
N TYR A 127 6.25 6.62 -4.99
CA TYR A 127 4.83 6.82 -5.15
C TYR A 127 4.13 6.61 -3.81
N LEU A 128 3.35 7.58 -3.39
CA LEU A 128 2.36 7.44 -2.34
C LEU A 128 0.99 7.38 -2.99
N ILE A 129 0.32 6.24 -2.90
CA ILE A 129 -0.98 5.97 -3.51
C ILE A 129 -2.01 5.85 -2.40
N TYR A 130 -3.15 6.52 -2.55
CA TYR A 130 -4.13 6.63 -1.47
C TYR A 130 -5.54 6.84 -2.00
N VAL A 131 -6.54 6.51 -1.18
CA VAL A 131 -7.94 6.84 -1.42
C VAL A 131 -8.34 8.13 -0.72
N THR A 132 -9.26 8.86 -1.34
CA THR A 132 -9.90 10.04 -0.76
C THR A 132 -11.26 9.65 -0.20
N GLY A 133 -11.54 9.95 1.06
CA GLY A 133 -12.84 9.68 1.69
C GLY A 133 -13.78 10.90 1.62
N GLU A 134 -14.94 10.70 1.03
CA GLU A 134 -15.99 11.72 0.88
C GLU A 134 -17.32 11.23 1.46
N LEU A 135 -18.24 12.15 1.77
CA LEU A 135 -19.61 11.77 2.09
C LEU A 135 -20.41 11.53 0.81
N LEU A 136 -21.14 10.44 0.77
CA LEU A 136 -22.16 10.24 -0.27
C LEU A 136 -23.30 11.26 -0.09
N ASP A 137 -24.06 11.52 -1.17
CA ASP A 137 -25.14 12.53 -1.26
C ASP A 137 -26.16 12.49 -0.11
N SER A 138 -26.32 11.34 0.55
CA SER A 138 -27.17 11.20 1.73
C SER A 138 -26.57 11.79 3.02
N GLY A 139 -25.30 12.20 3.01
CA GLY A 139 -24.61 12.82 4.13
C GLY A 139 -24.30 11.92 5.33
N SER A 140 -24.53 10.60 5.23
CA SER A 140 -24.43 9.71 6.38
C SER A 140 -23.33 8.65 6.29
N GLN A 141 -22.75 8.43 5.14
CA GLN A 141 -21.74 7.38 4.94
C GLN A 141 -20.51 7.93 4.25
N LEU A 142 -19.37 7.78 4.93
CA LEU A 142 -18.05 8.02 4.31
C LEU A 142 -17.79 6.95 3.26
N GLN A 143 -17.33 7.34 2.07
CA GLN A 143 -17.00 6.43 0.98
C GLN A 143 -15.75 6.90 0.24
N PRO A 144 -14.82 6.01 -0.10
CA PRO A 144 -13.75 6.34 -1.03
C PRO A 144 -14.31 6.61 -2.43
N LEU A 145 -14.13 7.83 -2.94
CA LEU A 145 -14.61 8.21 -4.28
C LEU A 145 -13.48 8.45 -5.29
N ARG A 146 -12.25 8.30 -4.85
CA ARG A 146 -11.09 8.57 -5.70
C ARG A 146 -9.87 7.79 -5.23
N LEU A 147 -9.16 7.18 -6.17
CA LEU A 147 -7.80 6.71 -5.99
C LEU A 147 -6.87 7.75 -6.59
N SER A 148 -5.90 8.21 -5.83
CA SER A 148 -4.95 9.23 -6.24
C SER A 148 -3.53 8.82 -5.90
N TYR A 149 -2.55 9.53 -6.45
CA TYR A 149 -1.16 9.42 -6.03
C TYR A 149 -0.51 10.79 -5.85
N SER A 150 0.58 10.78 -5.10
CA SER A 150 1.57 11.86 -5.05
C SER A 150 2.96 11.25 -5.17
N ILE A 151 3.91 12.02 -5.71
CA ILE A 151 5.32 11.60 -5.76
C ILE A 151 6.09 12.33 -4.66
N VAL A 152 6.78 11.56 -3.84
CA VAL A 152 7.72 12.05 -2.83
C VAL A 152 9.13 11.95 -3.37
N ASP A 153 9.89 13.05 -3.31
CA ASP A 153 11.31 13.11 -3.64
C ASP A 153 12.13 13.32 -2.36
N MET A 154 12.95 12.33 -2.02
CA MET A 154 13.80 12.35 -0.83
C MET A 154 15.00 13.28 -0.95
N GLN A 155 15.25 13.92 -2.10
CA GLN A 155 16.29 14.94 -2.27
C GLN A 155 15.82 16.32 -1.84
N LEU A 156 14.53 16.53 -1.68
CA LEU A 156 13.98 17.79 -1.18
C LEU A 156 14.24 17.95 0.31
N ASP A 157 14.12 19.19 0.77
CA ASP A 157 14.25 19.55 2.18
C ASP A 157 15.52 18.98 2.86
N SER A 158 16.66 19.18 2.21
CA SER A 158 17.96 18.72 2.72
C SER A 158 18.04 17.20 3.00
N GLY A 159 17.25 16.38 2.27
CA GLY A 159 17.23 14.94 2.43
C GLY A 159 16.17 14.43 3.40
N LEU A 160 15.26 15.27 3.86
CA LEU A 160 14.10 14.89 4.68
C LEU A 160 12.90 14.51 3.81
N GLY A 161 12.92 14.92 2.53
CA GLY A 161 11.90 14.58 1.55
C GLY A 161 10.78 15.60 1.42
N GLY A 162 10.09 15.55 0.29
CA GLY A 162 8.98 16.45 0.00
C GLY A 162 8.14 15.97 -1.16
N ILE A 163 6.90 16.46 -1.26
CA ILE A 163 6.01 16.17 -2.38
C ILE A 163 6.34 17.07 -3.55
N LEU A 164 6.46 16.49 -4.75
CA LEU A 164 6.62 17.25 -6.00
C LEU A 164 5.32 17.99 -6.33
N ASP A 165 5.37 19.32 -6.54
CA ASP A 165 4.21 20.17 -6.80
C ASP A 165 3.36 19.68 -7.99
N SER A 166 4.01 19.33 -9.08
CA SER A 166 3.33 18.86 -10.30
C SER A 166 2.75 17.46 -10.21
N GLN A 167 3.08 16.73 -9.15
CA GLN A 167 2.73 15.32 -8.94
C GLN A 167 2.08 15.11 -7.58
N LYS A 168 1.27 16.06 -7.15
CA LYS A 168 0.52 16.01 -5.89
C LYS A 168 -0.97 15.86 -6.16
N ASN A 169 -1.61 14.92 -5.47
CA ASN A 169 -3.06 14.63 -5.58
C ASN A 169 -3.53 14.31 -7.00
N VAL A 170 -2.71 13.62 -7.79
CA VAL A 170 -3.06 13.24 -9.16
C VAL A 170 -4.04 12.07 -9.13
N SER A 171 -5.21 12.25 -9.74
CA SER A 171 -6.26 11.23 -9.75
C SER A 171 -5.93 10.11 -10.74
N LEU A 172 -6.01 8.84 -10.29
CA LEU A 172 -5.91 7.64 -11.12
C LEU A 172 -7.28 7.17 -11.59
N VAL A 173 -8.26 7.16 -10.69
CA VAL A 173 -9.65 6.83 -10.99
C VAL A 173 -10.58 7.57 -10.03
N ALA A 174 -11.68 8.08 -10.57
CA ALA A 174 -12.79 8.65 -9.82
C ALA A 174 -14.00 7.74 -9.98
N ASP A 175 -14.29 6.96 -8.94
CA ASP A 175 -15.45 6.07 -8.83
C ASP A 175 -15.68 5.75 -7.36
N THR A 176 -16.83 5.17 -7.03
CA THR A 176 -17.10 4.65 -5.70
C THR A 176 -16.28 3.38 -5.48
N LEU A 177 -15.27 3.47 -4.63
CA LEU A 177 -14.34 2.39 -4.36
C LEU A 177 -14.66 1.69 -3.03
N VAL A 178 -14.19 0.47 -2.86
CA VAL A 178 -14.22 -0.21 -1.55
C VAL A 178 -13.41 0.59 -0.53
N TRP A 179 -13.66 0.34 0.75
CA TRP A 179 -12.95 0.97 1.85
C TRP A 179 -11.48 0.51 1.87
N GLY A 180 -10.67 1.21 1.09
CA GLY A 180 -9.24 0.93 0.95
C GLY A 180 -8.94 -0.35 0.19
N ARG A 181 -8.24 -1.30 0.86
CA ARG A 181 -7.75 -2.55 0.26
C ARG A 181 -6.88 -2.32 -0.97
N ILE A 182 -6.20 -1.16 -0.99
CA ILE A 182 -5.20 -0.88 -2.01
C ILE A 182 -4.05 -1.85 -1.78
N THR A 183 -3.63 -2.53 -2.84
CA THR A 183 -2.47 -3.42 -2.77
C THR A 183 -1.67 -3.37 -4.06
N ALA A 184 -0.44 -3.86 -4.01
CA ALA A 184 0.45 -3.87 -5.16
C ALA A 184 1.34 -5.11 -5.15
N CYS A 185 1.78 -5.51 -6.35
CA CYS A 185 2.85 -6.49 -6.51
C CYS A 185 3.79 -6.09 -7.64
N LYS A 186 4.99 -6.67 -7.63
CA LYS A 186 5.96 -6.46 -8.72
C LYS A 186 5.45 -7.09 -10.01
N HIS A 187 5.52 -6.33 -11.11
CA HIS A 187 5.43 -6.88 -12.45
C HIS A 187 6.49 -7.97 -12.66
N ALA A 188 6.28 -8.90 -13.60
CA ALA A 188 7.18 -10.02 -13.84
C ALA A 188 8.61 -9.59 -14.25
N ASN A 189 8.80 -8.36 -14.74
CA ASN A 189 10.13 -7.81 -15.04
C ASN A 189 10.94 -7.44 -13.77
N GLY A 190 10.35 -7.55 -12.57
CA GLY A 190 10.99 -7.25 -11.29
C GLY A 190 11.17 -5.77 -10.97
N ARG A 191 10.91 -4.87 -11.92
CA ARG A 191 11.11 -3.42 -11.81
C ARG A 191 9.80 -2.68 -11.54
N ASP A 192 8.81 -2.89 -12.41
CA ASP A 192 7.54 -2.18 -12.42
C ASP A 192 6.57 -2.72 -11.37
N TRP A 193 5.43 -2.04 -11.17
CA TRP A 193 4.43 -2.44 -10.20
C TRP A 193 3.04 -2.54 -10.82
N TRP A 194 2.30 -3.56 -10.43
CA TRP A 194 0.86 -3.60 -10.55
C TRP A 194 0.22 -3.04 -9.28
N ILE A 195 -0.72 -2.12 -9.42
CA ILE A 195 -1.54 -1.56 -8.36
C ILE A 195 -2.96 -2.01 -8.58
N ILE A 196 -3.62 -2.46 -7.52
CA ILE A 196 -4.98 -2.99 -7.55
C ILE A 196 -5.88 -2.15 -6.64
N SER A 197 -7.04 -1.81 -7.15
CA SER A 197 -8.16 -1.26 -6.40
C SER A 197 -9.46 -1.94 -6.84
N HIS A 198 -10.51 -1.86 -6.05
CA HIS A 198 -11.77 -2.54 -6.32
C HIS A 198 -12.93 -1.56 -6.24
N ARG A 199 -13.89 -1.68 -7.17
CA ARG A 199 -15.12 -0.89 -7.17
C ARG A 199 -16.06 -1.38 -6.08
N TRP A 200 -16.70 -0.46 -5.39
CA TRP A 200 -17.70 -0.78 -4.37
C TRP A 200 -18.95 -1.44 -4.95
N ASN A 201 -19.53 -2.39 -4.24
CA ASN A 201 -20.71 -3.16 -4.67
C ASN A 201 -20.58 -3.77 -6.08
N SER A 202 -19.44 -4.37 -6.35
CA SER A 202 -19.11 -4.88 -7.68
C SER A 202 -18.16 -6.08 -7.60
N ASP A 203 -17.92 -6.72 -8.71
CA ASP A 203 -16.85 -7.65 -9.01
C ASP A 203 -15.77 -7.01 -9.91
N LEU A 204 -15.77 -5.67 -10.02
CA LEU A 204 -14.91 -4.93 -10.93
C LEU A 204 -13.62 -4.49 -10.23
N TYR A 205 -12.49 -4.98 -10.70
CA TYR A 205 -11.15 -4.56 -10.31
C TYR A 205 -10.58 -3.53 -11.27
N TYR A 206 -9.95 -2.49 -10.71
CA TYR A 206 -9.10 -1.53 -11.41
C TYR A 206 -7.65 -1.93 -11.22
N ARG A 207 -6.91 -2.05 -12.32
CA ARG A 207 -5.49 -2.40 -12.35
C ARG A 207 -4.70 -1.29 -13.03
N PHE A 208 -3.57 -0.92 -12.45
CA PHE A 208 -2.69 0.10 -13.00
C PHE A 208 -1.29 -0.45 -13.10
N LEU A 209 -0.63 -0.21 -14.22
CA LEU A 209 0.79 -0.54 -14.39
C LEU A 209 1.63 0.71 -14.21
N LEU A 210 2.49 0.69 -13.20
CA LEU A 210 3.40 1.75 -12.83
C LEU A 210 4.79 1.39 -13.37
N THR A 211 5.28 2.24 -14.27
CA THR A 211 6.59 2.14 -14.95
C THR A 211 7.44 3.37 -14.64
N PRO A 212 8.73 3.44 -15.04
CA PRO A 212 9.53 4.66 -14.92
C PRO A 212 8.95 5.88 -15.63
N ASP A 213 8.17 5.65 -16.70
CA ASP A 213 7.71 6.73 -17.56
C ASP A 213 6.29 7.21 -17.22
N SER A 214 5.45 6.32 -16.66
CA SER A 214 4.02 6.60 -16.47
C SER A 214 3.30 5.59 -15.60
N ILE A 215 2.08 5.96 -15.18
CA ILE A 215 1.06 5.02 -14.71
C ILE A 215 0.03 4.81 -15.80
N SER A 216 -0.06 3.59 -16.32
CA SER A 216 -1.05 3.19 -17.34
C SER A 216 -2.27 2.53 -16.69
N GLY A 217 -3.46 2.74 -17.23
CA GLY A 217 -4.73 2.23 -16.74
C GLY A 217 -5.76 3.36 -16.56
N PRO A 218 -6.91 3.11 -15.91
CA PRO A 218 -7.30 1.82 -15.31
C PRO A 218 -7.61 0.73 -16.34
N PHE A 219 -6.94 -0.41 -16.20
CA PHE A 219 -7.38 -1.64 -16.88
C PHE A 219 -8.46 -2.28 -16.01
N GLN A 220 -9.61 -2.57 -16.60
CA GLN A 220 -10.78 -3.08 -15.87
C GLN A 220 -10.94 -4.57 -16.09
N GLN A 221 -11.30 -5.29 -15.01
CA GLN A 221 -11.63 -6.71 -15.09
C GLN A 221 -12.72 -7.07 -14.09
N GLN A 222 -13.77 -7.73 -14.57
CA GLN A 222 -14.79 -8.33 -13.72
C GLN A 222 -14.41 -9.78 -13.43
N ILE A 223 -14.22 -10.11 -12.15
CA ILE A 223 -13.84 -11.46 -11.71
C ILE A 223 -14.10 -11.63 -10.21
N GLY A 224 -14.25 -12.85 -9.77
CA GLY A 224 -14.52 -13.18 -8.37
C GLY A 224 -15.98 -12.98 -7.99
N SER A 225 -16.22 -12.75 -6.72
CA SER A 225 -17.57 -12.62 -6.19
C SER A 225 -18.13 -11.23 -6.39
N LEU A 226 -19.40 -11.15 -6.77
CA LEU A 226 -20.13 -9.89 -6.68
C LEU A 226 -20.34 -9.54 -5.19
N VAL A 227 -19.59 -8.61 -4.70
CA VAL A 227 -19.68 -8.14 -3.32
C VAL A 227 -20.75 -7.05 -3.23
N ILE A 228 -21.90 -7.40 -2.63
CA ILE A 228 -22.98 -6.44 -2.36
C ILE A 228 -22.93 -6.05 -0.89
N LYS A 229 -23.03 -4.76 -0.59
CA LYS A 229 -22.89 -4.21 0.77
C LYS A 229 -21.51 -4.51 1.36
N ASP A 230 -20.49 -4.16 0.60
CA ASP A 230 -19.11 -4.27 1.08
C ASP A 230 -18.96 -3.49 2.40
N ASP A 231 -18.35 -4.16 3.38
CA ASP A 231 -18.17 -3.57 4.70
C ASP A 231 -16.93 -2.69 4.71
N ILE A 232 -16.88 -1.80 5.69
CA ILE A 232 -15.75 -0.93 5.99
C ILE A 232 -14.48 -1.72 6.39
N CYS A 233 -14.60 -3.02 6.70
CA CYS A 233 -13.52 -3.88 7.15
C CYS A 233 -13.18 -4.94 6.12
N GLY A 234 -11.90 -5.26 6.01
CA GLY A 234 -11.37 -6.31 5.16
C GLY A 234 -9.94 -6.01 4.74
N GLN A 235 -9.37 -6.92 3.98
CA GLN A 235 -7.99 -6.83 3.51
C GLN A 235 -7.85 -7.43 2.11
N ALA A 236 -6.91 -6.89 1.34
CA ALA A 236 -6.43 -7.50 0.12
C ALA A 236 -4.91 -7.70 0.21
N CYS A 237 -4.41 -8.83 -0.24
CA CYS A 237 -2.98 -9.09 -0.27
C CYS A 237 -2.58 -9.99 -1.44
N PHE A 238 -1.34 -9.82 -1.89
CA PHE A 238 -0.66 -10.73 -2.79
C PHE A 238 0.18 -11.73 -2.02
N SER A 239 0.41 -12.91 -2.61
CA SER A 239 1.46 -13.82 -2.17
C SER A 239 2.84 -13.15 -2.25
N PRO A 240 3.86 -13.64 -1.52
CA PRO A 240 5.22 -13.11 -1.63
C PRO A 240 5.79 -13.15 -3.06
N GLN A 241 5.34 -14.13 -3.88
CA GLN A 241 5.70 -14.26 -5.30
C GLN A 241 4.89 -13.33 -6.21
N GLY A 242 3.78 -12.79 -5.71
CA GLY A 242 2.87 -11.91 -6.46
C GLY A 242 1.98 -12.63 -7.48
N ASP A 243 1.97 -13.95 -7.48
CA ASP A 243 1.22 -14.80 -8.43
C ASP A 243 -0.17 -15.21 -7.93
N LYS A 244 -0.47 -14.94 -6.67
CA LYS A 244 -1.75 -15.24 -6.02
C LYS A 244 -2.26 -14.01 -5.30
N PHE A 245 -3.56 -13.88 -5.23
CA PHE A 245 -4.25 -12.75 -4.63
C PHE A 245 -5.37 -13.25 -3.74
N CYS A 246 -5.51 -12.62 -2.58
CA CYS A 246 -6.62 -12.87 -1.66
C CYS A 246 -7.33 -11.55 -1.38
N TYR A 247 -8.65 -11.56 -1.47
CA TYR A 247 -9.52 -10.46 -1.12
C TYR A 247 -10.55 -10.92 -0.09
N ILE A 248 -10.52 -10.31 1.09
CA ILE A 248 -11.44 -10.64 2.18
C ILE A 248 -12.36 -9.45 2.46
N ASN A 249 -13.65 -9.72 2.60
CA ASN A 249 -14.59 -8.79 3.19
C ASN A 249 -15.17 -9.38 4.48
N ARG A 250 -15.68 -8.52 5.35
CA ARG A 250 -16.19 -8.92 6.66
C ARG A 250 -17.39 -9.88 6.59
N ASN A 251 -18.13 -9.86 5.50
CA ASN A 251 -19.41 -10.52 5.36
C ASN A 251 -19.29 -11.95 4.79
N TYR A 252 -18.36 -12.78 5.33
CA TYR A 252 -18.35 -14.24 5.21
C TYR A 252 -17.50 -14.89 4.12
N ASN A 253 -16.98 -14.14 3.16
CA ASN A 253 -16.32 -14.76 2.03
C ASN A 253 -14.94 -14.16 1.82
N PHE A 254 -14.03 -14.98 1.34
CA PHE A 254 -12.84 -14.45 0.68
C PHE A 254 -12.71 -15.01 -0.72
N ASP A 255 -12.28 -14.19 -1.64
CA ASP A 255 -11.90 -14.59 -2.97
C ASP A 255 -10.40 -14.87 -3.01
N TYR A 256 -10.06 -16.02 -3.56
CA TYR A 256 -8.69 -16.40 -3.89
C TYR A 256 -8.57 -16.49 -5.40
N MET A 257 -7.56 -15.84 -5.97
CA MET A 257 -7.35 -15.77 -7.42
C MET A 257 -5.89 -15.98 -7.75
N GLN A 258 -5.60 -16.51 -8.93
CA GLN A 258 -4.29 -16.43 -9.54
C GLN A 258 -4.12 -15.07 -10.20
N PHE A 259 -2.86 -14.64 -10.33
CA PHE A 259 -2.52 -13.37 -10.95
C PHE A 259 -1.33 -13.52 -11.90
N ASP A 260 -1.52 -13.14 -13.16
CA ASP A 260 -0.44 -13.10 -14.13
C ASP A 260 0.30 -11.76 -14.01
N ARG A 261 1.49 -11.79 -13.48
CA ARG A 261 2.34 -10.61 -13.28
C ARG A 261 2.87 -9.98 -14.58
N CYS A 262 2.78 -10.70 -15.73
CA CYS A 262 3.15 -10.14 -17.04
C CYS A 262 2.03 -9.29 -17.61
N THR A 263 0.79 -9.80 -17.58
CA THR A 263 -0.38 -9.14 -18.18
C THR A 263 -1.16 -8.31 -17.15
N GLY A 264 -0.97 -8.57 -15.86
CA GLY A 264 -1.75 -7.99 -14.78
C GLY A 264 -3.16 -8.55 -14.69
N GLU A 265 -3.45 -9.70 -15.25
CA GLU A 265 -4.77 -10.30 -15.26
C GLU A 265 -4.96 -11.30 -14.13
N PHE A 266 -6.14 -11.25 -13.51
CA PHE A 266 -6.61 -12.25 -12.59
C PHE A 266 -7.25 -13.42 -13.36
N TYR A 267 -7.13 -14.64 -12.82
CA TYR A 267 -7.75 -15.84 -13.36
C TYR A 267 -7.99 -16.87 -12.26
N ASP A 268 -8.74 -17.91 -12.55
CA ASP A 268 -9.05 -19.03 -11.63
C ASP A 268 -9.55 -18.54 -10.26
N ALA A 269 -10.56 -17.65 -10.27
CA ALA A 269 -11.15 -17.13 -9.05
C ALA A 269 -11.95 -18.23 -8.32
N ILE A 270 -11.67 -18.38 -7.04
CA ILE A 270 -12.36 -19.30 -6.13
C ILE A 270 -12.93 -18.49 -4.97
N ASN A 271 -14.23 -18.59 -4.75
CA ASN A 271 -14.87 -18.05 -3.57
C ASN A 271 -14.87 -19.09 -2.45
N VAL A 272 -14.26 -18.74 -1.32
CA VAL A 272 -14.23 -19.58 -0.13
C VAL A 272 -15.21 -19.01 0.89
N GLN A 273 -16.22 -19.78 1.21
CA GLN A 273 -17.20 -19.42 2.24
C GLN A 273 -16.65 -19.80 3.61
N LEU A 274 -16.62 -18.83 4.51
CA LEU A 274 -16.25 -19.04 5.90
C LEU A 274 -17.49 -19.52 6.69
N PRO A 275 -17.32 -20.36 7.74
CA PRO A 275 -18.44 -20.78 8.58
C PRO A 275 -19.18 -19.59 9.18
N ASP A 276 -20.50 -19.68 9.26
CA ASP A 276 -21.51 -18.63 9.53
C ASP A 276 -21.34 -17.76 10.79
N SER A 277 -20.34 -17.97 11.60
CA SER A 277 -20.15 -17.21 12.85
C SER A 277 -18.84 -16.44 12.91
N ASN A 278 -17.98 -16.54 11.90
CA ASN A 278 -16.65 -15.98 11.94
C ASN A 278 -16.54 -14.69 11.10
N ILE A 279 -16.34 -13.59 11.78
CA ILE A 279 -15.99 -12.31 11.14
C ILE A 279 -14.50 -12.33 10.89
N SER A 280 -14.08 -12.40 9.63
CA SER A 280 -12.67 -12.32 9.22
C SER A 280 -12.38 -10.94 8.65
N GLN A 281 -11.30 -10.33 9.08
CA GLN A 281 -10.93 -8.98 8.66
C GLN A 281 -9.54 -8.89 8.02
N GLY A 282 -8.74 -9.93 8.18
CA GLY A 282 -7.36 -9.96 7.68
C GLY A 282 -6.99 -11.29 7.04
N CYS A 283 -6.09 -11.24 6.08
CA CYS A 283 -5.50 -12.38 5.41
C CYS A 283 -4.01 -12.17 5.17
N SER A 284 -3.28 -13.25 5.14
CA SER A 284 -1.87 -13.25 4.73
C SER A 284 -1.52 -14.59 4.11
N PHE A 285 -0.55 -14.59 3.23
CA PHE A 285 0.05 -15.81 2.71
C PHE A 285 1.21 -16.25 3.59
N SER A 286 1.49 -17.54 3.61
CA SER A 286 2.74 -18.08 4.16
C SER A 286 3.94 -17.61 3.32
N PRO A 287 5.19 -17.62 3.85
CA PRO A 287 6.37 -17.16 3.11
C PRO A 287 6.61 -17.87 1.78
N ASN A 288 6.11 -19.08 1.62
CA ASN A 288 6.21 -19.86 0.37
C ASN A 288 4.97 -19.75 -0.53
N GLY A 289 3.99 -18.93 -0.19
CA GLY A 289 2.79 -18.65 -0.99
C GLY A 289 1.63 -19.60 -0.79
#